data_19e18dc08eb8e1061fd138768d22bd10
#
_entry.id   19e18dc08eb8e1061fd138768d22bd10
#
_cell.length_a   1.000
_cell.length_b   1.000
_cell.length_c   1.000
_cell.angle_alpha   90.00
_cell.angle_beta   90.00
_cell.angle_gamma   90.00
#
_symmetry.space_group_name_H-M   'P 1'
#
loop_
_entity.id
_entity.type
_entity.pdbx_description
1 polymer ?
#
loop_
_entity_poly.entity_id
_entity_poly.type
_entity_poly.pdbx_seq_one_letter_code
_entity_poly.pdbx_strand_id
1 'polypeptide(L)'
;ETGREGNRVVSVKGKITDLSYYKGEESKYMQRYFSRYIRNTEYYVGQKIGRFVHTIESQDAYFGPSAFVDIVHRAQLETTGAQVSFAAPVSFAASIKEGDVCVRDVFNLYRYDDVLYIMRLTGQEIKDMLEMSYGLWTAQMKTPDDHVMLLDYVLDEGRRLGFKHLAYNFDSAA
;
A
#
# COMPACT_ATOMS: atom_id res chain seq x y z
N GLU A 1 16.59 30.29 -8.39
CA GLU A 1 16.68 31.51 -9.25
C GLU A 1 17.28 31.15 -10.58
N THR A 2 16.70 31.60 -11.66
CA THR A 2 17.22 31.43 -13.02
C THR A 2 17.63 32.77 -13.60
N GLY A 3 18.90 32.89 -14.01
CA GLY A 3 19.37 34.03 -14.79
C GLY A 3 19.08 33.78 -16.27
N ARG A 4 18.54 34.79 -16.94
CA ARG A 4 18.24 34.71 -18.39
C ARG A 4 18.90 35.84 -19.14
N GLU A 5 19.40 35.52 -20.33
CA GLU A 5 19.87 36.48 -21.31
C GLU A 5 19.06 36.26 -22.61
N GLY A 6 18.09 37.12 -22.89
CA GLY A 6 17.07 36.88 -23.91
C GLY A 6 16.29 35.60 -23.64
N ASN A 7 16.23 34.68 -24.61
CA ASN A 7 15.57 33.38 -24.51
C ASN A 7 16.46 32.26 -23.95
N ARG A 8 17.71 32.57 -23.63
CA ARG A 8 18.68 31.58 -23.13
C ARG A 8 18.78 31.62 -21.62
N VAL A 9 18.66 30.45 -20.95
CA VAL A 9 18.99 30.30 -19.55
C VAL A 9 20.51 30.24 -19.40
N VAL A 10 21.10 31.22 -18.72
CA VAL A 10 22.57 31.32 -18.55
C VAL A 10 23.04 30.86 -17.19
N SER A 11 22.13 30.82 -16.19
CA SER A 11 22.46 30.27 -14.90
C SER A 11 21.23 29.71 -14.18
N VAL A 12 21.44 28.68 -13.37
CA VAL A 12 20.44 28.13 -12.46
C VAL A 12 21.09 27.99 -11.08
N LYS A 13 20.48 28.60 -10.07
CA LYS A 13 20.88 28.44 -8.67
C LYS A 13 19.79 27.71 -7.91
N GLY A 14 20.14 26.60 -7.29
CA GLY A 14 19.28 25.84 -6.39
C GLY A 14 19.77 25.96 -4.92
N LYS A 15 18.85 25.84 -3.99
CA LYS A 15 19.15 25.74 -2.54
C LYS A 15 18.34 24.59 -1.98
N ILE A 16 18.99 23.67 -1.27
CA ILE A 16 18.34 22.67 -0.45
C ILE A 16 18.12 23.29 0.94
N THR A 17 16.90 23.23 1.42
CA THR A 17 16.56 23.69 2.78
C THR A 17 16.14 22.48 3.60
N ASP A 18 16.81 22.23 4.71
CA ASP A 18 16.42 21.21 5.67
C ASP A 18 15.21 21.71 6.44
N LEU A 19 14.08 21.01 6.23
CA LEU A 19 12.82 21.35 6.88
C LEU A 19 12.80 20.98 8.38
N SER A 20 13.71 20.14 8.85
CA SER A 20 13.82 19.79 10.26
C SER A 20 14.12 21.00 11.15
N TYR A 21 14.76 22.02 10.58
CA TYR A 21 15.02 23.29 11.25
C TYR A 21 13.74 24.03 11.67
N TYR A 22 12.65 23.85 10.90
CA TYR A 22 11.34 24.47 11.16
C TYR A 22 10.41 23.59 11.98
N LYS A 23 10.92 22.56 12.59
CA LYS A 23 10.14 21.59 13.36
C LYS A 23 9.44 22.27 14.54
N GLY A 24 8.11 22.22 14.53
CA GLY A 24 7.27 22.84 15.55
C GLY A 24 6.78 24.24 15.21
N GLU A 25 7.23 24.83 14.11
CA GLU A 25 6.68 26.11 13.62
C GLU A 25 5.48 25.87 12.70
N GLU A 26 4.33 26.32 13.13
CA GLU A 26 3.13 26.27 12.31
C GLU A 26 2.91 27.61 11.60
N SER A 27 2.68 27.55 10.29
CA SER A 27 2.35 28.73 9.50
C SER A 27 1.02 29.33 9.95
N LYS A 28 1.02 30.61 10.36
CA LYS A 28 -0.20 31.35 10.71
C LYS A 28 -1.20 31.40 9.56
N TYR A 29 -0.72 31.36 8.32
CA TYR A 29 -1.55 31.26 7.13
C TYR A 29 -2.28 29.93 7.08
N MET A 30 -1.57 28.82 7.28
CA MET A 30 -2.16 27.48 7.35
C MET A 30 -3.21 27.38 8.45
N GLN A 31 -2.90 27.84 9.64
CA GLN A 31 -3.86 27.86 10.75
C GLN A 31 -5.12 28.66 10.41
N ARG A 32 -4.98 29.84 9.82
CA ARG A 32 -6.12 30.69 9.51
C ARG A 32 -7.04 30.10 8.45
N TYR A 33 -6.49 29.52 7.38
CA TYR A 33 -7.28 29.07 6.23
C TYR A 33 -7.69 27.61 6.31
N PHE A 34 -6.88 26.75 6.93
CA PHE A 34 -7.08 25.31 6.91
C PHE A 34 -7.52 24.70 8.24
N SER A 35 -7.48 25.44 9.35
CA SER A 35 -7.85 24.91 10.67
C SER A 35 -9.23 24.26 10.74
N ARG A 36 -10.21 24.80 10.01
CA ARG A 36 -11.55 24.19 9.95
C ARG A 36 -11.52 22.82 9.25
N TYR A 37 -10.82 22.73 8.13
CA TYR A 37 -10.69 21.48 7.39
C TYR A 37 -9.90 20.45 8.18
N ILE A 38 -8.82 20.87 8.80
CA ILE A 38 -7.98 20.00 9.66
C ILE A 38 -8.84 19.43 10.79
N ARG A 39 -9.54 20.25 11.56
CA ARG A 39 -10.41 19.80 12.65
C ARG A 39 -11.52 18.85 12.18
N ASN A 40 -12.14 19.15 11.04
CA ASN A 40 -13.20 18.29 10.50
C ASN A 40 -12.63 16.92 10.07
N THR A 41 -11.45 16.92 9.44
CA THR A 41 -10.75 15.68 9.07
C THR A 41 -10.34 14.90 10.32
N GLU A 42 -9.74 15.54 11.31
CA GLU A 42 -9.35 14.91 12.57
C GLU A 42 -10.55 14.30 13.31
N TYR A 43 -11.67 15.02 13.33
CA TYR A 43 -12.90 14.52 13.90
C TYR A 43 -13.38 13.25 13.17
N TYR A 44 -13.43 13.31 11.84
CA TYR A 44 -13.88 12.19 11.01
C TYR A 44 -12.97 10.96 11.15
N VAL A 45 -11.66 11.14 10.95
CA VAL A 45 -10.72 10.01 11.01
C VAL A 45 -10.49 9.49 12.43
N GLY A 46 -10.85 10.28 13.45
CA GLY A 46 -10.78 9.87 14.87
C GLY A 46 -11.99 9.09 15.35
N GLN A 47 -13.04 8.94 14.53
CA GLN A 47 -14.22 8.18 14.93
C GLN A 47 -13.88 6.69 15.11
N LYS A 48 -14.25 6.15 16.27
CA LYS A 48 -14.12 4.73 16.57
C LYS A 48 -15.11 3.92 15.74
N ILE A 49 -14.61 2.92 15.03
CA ILE A 49 -15.40 2.04 14.15
C ILE A 49 -15.42 0.58 14.64
N GLY A 50 -14.52 0.22 15.54
CA GLY A 50 -14.45 -1.15 16.05
C GLY A 50 -13.37 -1.35 17.09
N ARG A 51 -13.01 -2.62 17.30
CA ARG A 51 -11.94 -3.02 18.19
C ARG A 51 -11.29 -4.30 17.68
N PHE A 52 -9.96 -4.32 17.68
CA PHE A 52 -9.17 -5.53 17.46
C PHE A 52 -8.76 -6.15 18.80
N VAL A 53 -8.90 -7.46 18.90
CA VAL A 53 -8.51 -8.23 20.10
C VAL A 53 -7.04 -8.64 20.07
N HIS A 54 -6.41 -8.57 18.90
CA HIS A 54 -4.98 -8.81 18.68
C HIS A 54 -4.45 -7.84 17.63
N THR A 55 -3.17 -7.50 17.74
CA THR A 55 -2.46 -6.78 16.66
C THR A 55 -2.41 -7.68 15.43
N ILE A 56 -2.69 -7.11 14.27
CA ILE A 56 -2.55 -7.77 12.96
C ILE A 56 -1.47 -7.05 12.14
N GLU A 57 -0.67 -7.82 11.43
CA GLU A 57 0.48 -7.32 10.69
C GLU A 57 0.47 -7.80 9.24
N SER A 58 0.82 -6.91 8.32
CA SER A 58 0.87 -7.25 6.89
C SER A 58 1.96 -8.26 6.55
N GLN A 59 3.02 -8.33 7.38
CA GLN A 59 4.14 -9.26 7.19
C GLN A 59 3.71 -10.72 7.32
N ASP A 60 2.67 -11.02 8.09
CA ASP A 60 2.18 -12.38 8.23
C ASP A 60 1.75 -12.98 6.89
N ALA A 61 1.26 -12.14 5.96
CA ALA A 61 0.85 -12.56 4.63
C ALA A 61 1.97 -13.11 3.73
N TYR A 62 3.24 -12.91 4.11
CA TYR A 62 4.36 -13.50 3.36
C TYR A 62 4.50 -15.01 3.58
N PHE A 63 4.02 -15.48 4.70
CA PHE A 63 4.23 -16.87 5.13
C PHE A 63 2.97 -17.71 5.09
N GLY A 64 1.85 -17.11 4.66
CA GLY A 64 0.58 -17.81 4.54
C GLY A 64 -0.62 -16.90 4.83
N PRO A 65 -1.79 -17.50 5.09
CA PRO A 65 -3.00 -16.78 5.45
C PRO A 65 -2.76 -15.84 6.63
N SER A 66 -3.21 -14.59 6.51
CA SER A 66 -3.05 -13.60 7.55
C SER A 66 -4.36 -12.86 7.84
N ALA A 67 -4.60 -12.58 9.11
CA ALA A 67 -5.76 -11.79 9.53
C ALA A 67 -5.80 -10.40 8.90
N PHE A 68 -4.61 -9.87 8.51
CA PHE A 68 -4.50 -8.58 7.84
C PHE A 68 -5.10 -8.60 6.42
N VAL A 69 -4.82 -9.65 5.65
CA VAL A 69 -5.36 -9.79 4.28
C VAL A 69 -6.78 -10.32 4.32
N ASP A 70 -7.11 -11.24 5.23
CA ASP A 70 -8.45 -11.80 5.40
C ASP A 70 -9.52 -10.73 5.61
N ILE A 71 -9.20 -9.66 6.34
CA ILE A 71 -10.15 -8.59 6.58
C ILE A 71 -10.49 -7.82 5.29
N VAL A 72 -9.50 -7.69 4.38
CA VAL A 72 -9.70 -7.09 3.06
C VAL A 72 -10.54 -8.01 2.19
N HIS A 73 -10.21 -9.30 2.14
CA HIS A 73 -10.99 -10.31 1.42
C HIS A 73 -12.44 -10.33 1.89
N ARG A 74 -12.65 -10.36 3.19
CA ARG A 74 -13.98 -10.36 3.79
C ARG A 74 -14.78 -9.12 3.38
N ALA A 75 -14.19 -7.94 3.47
CA ALA A 75 -14.84 -6.71 3.05
C ALA A 75 -15.23 -6.75 1.57
N GLN A 76 -14.36 -7.25 0.69
CA GLN A 76 -14.65 -7.39 -0.74
C GLN A 76 -15.77 -8.40 -0.99
N LEU A 77 -15.72 -9.58 -0.38
CA LEU A 77 -16.71 -10.66 -0.57
C LEU A 77 -18.10 -10.25 -0.01
N GLU A 78 -18.16 -9.65 1.16
CA GLU A 78 -19.41 -9.19 1.77
C GLU A 78 -20.05 -8.06 0.96
N THR A 79 -19.23 -7.16 0.39
CA THR A 79 -19.72 -6.05 -0.43
C THR A 79 -20.23 -6.49 -1.79
N THR A 80 -19.58 -7.48 -2.41
CA THR A 80 -19.86 -7.87 -3.80
C THR A 80 -20.73 -9.12 -3.94
N GLY A 81 -20.74 -9.99 -2.93
CA GLY A 81 -21.32 -11.32 -3.03
C GLY A 81 -20.54 -12.25 -3.97
N ALA A 82 -19.28 -11.91 -4.31
CA ALA A 82 -18.43 -12.74 -5.14
C ALA A 82 -18.03 -14.03 -4.40
N GLN A 83 -17.61 -15.05 -5.16
CA GLN A 83 -17.20 -16.34 -4.59
C GLN A 83 -15.71 -16.39 -4.25
N VAL A 84 -14.91 -15.56 -4.92
CA VAL A 84 -13.45 -15.48 -4.77
C VAL A 84 -13.06 -14.01 -4.72
N SER A 85 -12.06 -13.70 -3.91
CA SER A 85 -11.49 -12.37 -3.78
C SER A 85 -9.98 -12.43 -3.99
N PHE A 86 -9.45 -11.43 -4.69
CA PHE A 86 -8.02 -11.23 -4.85
C PHE A 86 -7.62 -9.94 -4.14
N ALA A 87 -6.64 -10.03 -3.28
CA ALA A 87 -6.07 -8.89 -2.58
C ALA A 87 -4.57 -9.10 -2.34
N ALA A 88 -3.87 -8.00 -2.13
CA ALA A 88 -2.47 -8.03 -1.73
C ALA A 88 -2.23 -6.96 -0.66
N PRO A 89 -1.35 -7.19 0.31
CA PRO A 89 -0.99 -6.15 1.26
C PRO A 89 -0.30 -5.01 0.52
N VAL A 90 -0.84 -3.79 0.64
CA VAL A 90 -0.29 -2.61 -0.04
C VAL A 90 0.91 -2.00 0.67
N SER A 91 1.29 -2.53 1.81
CA SER A 91 2.45 -2.11 2.61
C SER A 91 3.09 -3.32 3.29
N PHE A 92 4.42 -3.37 3.25
CA PHE A 92 5.20 -4.45 3.88
C PHE A 92 5.30 -4.36 5.40
N ALA A 93 5.05 -3.19 5.96
CA ALA A 93 5.23 -2.92 7.38
C ALA A 93 3.99 -2.26 8.01
N ALA A 94 2.81 -2.52 7.44
CA ALA A 94 1.58 -2.04 8.02
C ALA A 94 1.12 -2.93 9.18
N SER A 95 0.59 -2.31 10.21
CA SER A 95 -0.05 -3.03 11.32
C SER A 95 -1.25 -2.25 11.84
N ILE A 96 -2.23 -2.98 12.34
CA ILE A 96 -3.29 -2.43 13.18
C ILE A 96 -3.12 -3.01 14.57
N LYS A 97 -2.94 -2.13 15.53
CA LYS A 97 -2.69 -2.55 16.92
C LYS A 97 -3.97 -3.03 17.60
N GLU A 98 -3.78 -3.94 18.54
CA GLU A 98 -4.82 -4.32 19.50
C GLU A 98 -5.40 -3.08 20.17
N GLY A 99 -6.71 -3.09 20.38
CA GLY A 99 -7.43 -1.99 21.02
C GLY A 99 -8.51 -1.38 20.14
N ASP A 100 -8.91 -0.17 20.46
CA ASP A 100 -9.91 0.56 19.70
C ASP A 100 -9.36 0.98 18.35
N VAL A 101 -10.18 0.80 17.31
CA VAL A 101 -9.85 1.11 15.92
C VAL A 101 -10.68 2.29 15.47
N CYS A 102 -10.01 3.27 14.91
CA CYS A 102 -10.60 4.46 14.32
C CYS A 102 -10.54 4.41 12.78
N VAL A 103 -11.28 5.29 12.14
CA VAL A 103 -11.26 5.40 10.66
C VAL A 103 -9.85 5.56 10.11
N ARG A 104 -8.98 6.32 10.80
CA ARG A 104 -7.57 6.50 10.39
C ARG A 104 -6.78 5.19 10.28
N ASP A 105 -7.12 4.19 11.08
CA ASP A 105 -6.37 2.94 11.13
C ASP A 105 -6.65 2.07 9.90
N VAL A 106 -7.81 2.26 9.26
CA VAL A 106 -8.18 1.55 8.03
C VAL A 106 -7.27 1.94 6.86
N PHE A 107 -6.72 3.15 6.86
CA PHE A 107 -5.74 3.56 5.85
C PHE A 107 -4.42 2.77 5.92
N ASN A 108 -4.17 2.09 7.04
CA ASN A 108 -3.05 1.14 7.14
C ASN A 108 -3.34 -0.18 6.42
N LEU A 109 -4.62 -0.59 6.33
CA LEU A 109 -5.04 -1.75 5.54
C LEU A 109 -5.02 -1.42 4.05
N TYR A 110 -5.70 -0.35 3.68
CA TYR A 110 -5.84 0.05 2.28
C TYR A 110 -5.94 1.58 2.18
N ARG A 111 -4.98 2.19 1.49
CA ARG A 111 -4.84 3.66 1.42
C ARG A 111 -5.28 4.26 0.10
N TYR A 112 -5.58 3.44 -0.90
CA TYR A 112 -5.91 3.89 -2.24
C TYR A 112 -7.42 3.98 -2.41
N ASP A 113 -7.85 5.00 -3.16
CA ASP A 113 -9.25 5.18 -3.57
C ASP A 113 -9.45 4.49 -4.92
N ASP A 114 -9.63 3.17 -4.86
CA ASP A 114 -9.76 2.31 -6.01
C ASP A 114 -11.19 1.81 -6.19
N VAL A 115 -11.51 1.45 -7.43
CA VAL A 115 -12.79 0.85 -7.77
C VAL A 115 -12.70 -0.67 -7.66
N LEU A 116 -13.67 -1.27 -6.96
CA LEU A 116 -13.78 -2.71 -6.85
C LEU A 116 -14.41 -3.30 -8.12
N TYR A 117 -13.68 -4.19 -8.80
CA TYR A 117 -14.14 -4.86 -10.00
C TYR A 117 -14.64 -6.27 -9.71
N ILE A 118 -15.77 -6.62 -10.29
CA ILE A 118 -16.31 -7.98 -10.28
C ILE A 118 -16.17 -8.55 -11.69
N MET A 119 -15.50 -9.68 -11.80
CA MET A 119 -15.26 -10.36 -13.08
C MET A 119 -15.82 -11.79 -13.05
N ARG A 120 -16.21 -12.30 -14.20
CA ARG A 120 -16.50 -13.72 -14.37
C ARG A 120 -15.26 -14.40 -14.91
N LEU A 121 -14.72 -15.31 -14.14
CA LEU A 121 -13.52 -16.07 -14.50
C LEU A 121 -13.83 -17.57 -14.43
N THR A 122 -13.18 -18.32 -15.29
CA THR A 122 -13.15 -19.79 -15.22
C THR A 122 -12.12 -20.23 -14.18
N GLY A 123 -12.24 -21.46 -13.67
CA GLY A 123 -11.24 -22.02 -12.77
C GLY A 123 -9.83 -22.07 -13.39
N GLN A 124 -9.73 -22.21 -14.72
CA GLN A 124 -8.44 -22.20 -15.41
C GLN A 124 -7.81 -20.79 -15.38
N GLU A 125 -8.57 -19.74 -15.66
CA GLU A 125 -8.08 -18.36 -15.60
C GLU A 125 -7.63 -17.97 -14.19
N ILE A 126 -8.36 -18.40 -13.16
CA ILE A 126 -7.96 -18.20 -11.76
C ILE A 126 -6.64 -18.93 -11.49
N LYS A 127 -6.51 -20.19 -11.92
CA LYS A 127 -5.28 -20.95 -11.76
C LYS A 127 -4.10 -20.28 -12.48
N ASP A 128 -4.29 -19.85 -13.72
CA ASP A 128 -3.23 -19.21 -14.51
C ASP A 128 -2.76 -17.90 -13.85
N MET A 129 -3.68 -17.13 -13.28
CA MET A 129 -3.37 -15.93 -12.54
C MET A 129 -2.54 -16.21 -11.26
N LEU A 130 -2.93 -17.25 -10.52
CA LEU A 130 -2.18 -17.68 -9.33
C LEU A 130 -0.80 -18.20 -9.70
N GLU A 131 -0.68 -19.04 -10.71
CA GLU A 131 0.60 -19.58 -11.20
C GLU A 131 1.53 -18.46 -11.68
N MET A 132 0.99 -17.43 -12.37
CA MET A 132 1.76 -16.26 -12.77
C MET A 132 2.27 -15.50 -11.54
N SER A 133 1.45 -15.31 -10.51
CA SER A 133 1.83 -14.62 -9.30
C SER A 133 2.87 -15.39 -8.50
N TYR A 134 2.64 -16.68 -8.27
CA TYR A 134 3.57 -17.54 -7.53
C TYR A 134 4.86 -17.83 -8.30
N GLY A 135 4.81 -17.81 -9.63
CA GLY A 135 5.99 -17.98 -10.49
C GLY A 135 7.04 -16.88 -10.33
N LEU A 136 6.67 -15.75 -9.68
CA LEU A 136 7.63 -14.70 -9.33
C LEU A 136 8.51 -15.06 -8.12
N TRP A 137 8.12 -16.06 -7.34
CA TRP A 137 8.88 -16.53 -6.19
C TRP A 137 9.81 -17.66 -6.58
N THR A 138 11.07 -17.59 -6.17
CA THR A 138 12.01 -18.69 -6.37
C THR A 138 12.20 -19.45 -5.07
N ALA A 139 12.08 -20.78 -5.17
CA ALA A 139 12.40 -21.69 -4.07
C ALA A 139 13.86 -22.18 -4.11
N GLN A 140 14.65 -21.73 -5.09
CA GLN A 140 16.04 -22.21 -5.29
C GLN A 140 17.03 -21.17 -4.79
N MET A 141 17.69 -21.47 -3.69
CA MET A 141 18.85 -20.73 -3.24
C MET A 141 20.06 -21.11 -4.12
N LYS A 142 20.79 -20.12 -4.60
CA LYS A 142 22.02 -20.29 -5.39
C LYS A 142 23.26 -20.25 -4.51
N THR A 143 23.17 -19.55 -3.38
CA THR A 143 24.22 -19.41 -2.38
C THR A 143 23.66 -19.60 -0.96
N PRO A 144 24.49 -19.96 0.03
CA PRO A 144 24.05 -20.06 1.42
C PRO A 144 23.50 -18.75 2.01
N ASP A 145 23.89 -17.62 1.43
CA ASP A 145 23.51 -16.29 1.89
C ASP A 145 22.21 -15.78 1.21
N ASP A 146 21.68 -16.55 0.26
CA ASP A 146 20.46 -16.18 -0.43
C ASP A 146 19.26 -16.25 0.52
N HIS A 147 18.38 -15.27 0.42
CA HIS A 147 17.14 -15.27 1.17
C HIS A 147 16.18 -16.35 0.61
N VAL A 148 15.54 -17.12 1.49
CA VAL A 148 14.60 -18.20 1.10
C VAL A 148 13.40 -17.73 0.25
N MET A 149 13.12 -16.44 0.26
CA MET A 149 12.02 -15.84 -0.51
C MET A 149 12.57 -14.87 -1.56
N LEU A 150 13.56 -15.32 -2.35
CA LEU A 150 14.00 -14.56 -3.50
C LEU A 150 12.86 -14.46 -4.51
N LEU A 151 12.54 -13.24 -4.87
CA LEU A 151 11.68 -12.99 -6.02
C LEU A 151 12.54 -13.13 -7.28
N ASP A 152 12.14 -14.02 -8.17
CA ASP A 152 12.72 -14.07 -9.52
C ASP A 152 12.19 -12.87 -10.31
N TYR A 153 12.67 -11.71 -9.92
CA TYR A 153 12.25 -10.44 -10.48
C TYR A 153 13.09 -10.19 -11.72
N VAL A 154 12.50 -10.36 -12.88
CA VAL A 154 13.02 -9.75 -14.10
C VAL A 154 12.77 -8.24 -13.99
N LEU A 155 13.62 -7.61 -13.18
CA LEU A 155 13.54 -6.18 -12.81
C LEU A 155 13.42 -5.27 -14.03
N ASP A 156 14.02 -5.67 -15.16
CA ASP A 156 14.05 -4.86 -16.36
C ASP A 156 12.75 -4.94 -17.16
N GLU A 157 12.10 -6.09 -17.20
CA GLU A 157 10.86 -6.24 -17.95
C GLU A 157 9.65 -5.71 -17.17
N GLY A 158 9.59 -5.92 -15.87
CA GLY A 158 8.59 -5.33 -15.00
C GLY A 158 8.68 -3.80 -14.95
N ARG A 159 9.89 -3.23 -14.94
CA ARG A 159 10.11 -1.78 -15.05
C ARG A 159 9.69 -1.24 -16.40
N ARG A 160 9.98 -1.94 -17.48
CA ARG A 160 9.62 -1.55 -18.84
C ARG A 160 8.10 -1.56 -19.06
N LEU A 161 7.39 -2.48 -18.42
CA LEU A 161 5.94 -2.60 -18.52
C LEU A 161 5.18 -1.75 -17.46
N GLY A 162 5.91 -1.04 -16.59
CA GLY A 162 5.29 -0.21 -15.56
C GLY A 162 4.68 -0.98 -14.38
N PHE A 163 4.86 -2.28 -14.31
CA PHE A 163 4.34 -3.13 -13.24
C PHE A 163 5.22 -3.04 -11.98
N LYS A 164 5.11 -1.95 -11.24
CA LYS A 164 5.89 -1.75 -10.00
C LYS A 164 5.43 -2.62 -8.81
N HIS A 165 4.32 -3.33 -8.91
CA HIS A 165 3.64 -3.92 -7.76
C HIS A 165 3.12 -5.36 -7.97
N LEU A 166 3.62 -6.09 -8.94
CA LEU A 166 3.18 -7.48 -9.19
C LEU A 166 3.78 -8.53 -8.26
N ALA A 167 4.65 -8.14 -7.34
CA ALA A 167 5.35 -9.06 -6.44
C ALA A 167 4.62 -9.27 -5.11
N TYR A 168 3.31 -9.19 -5.08
CA TYR A 168 2.55 -9.43 -3.85
C TYR A 168 1.88 -10.80 -3.91
N ASN A 169 1.95 -11.51 -2.79
CA ASN A 169 1.18 -12.72 -2.62
C ASN A 169 -0.31 -12.39 -2.75
N PHE A 170 -0.96 -13.06 -3.69
CA PHE A 170 -2.40 -13.13 -3.69
C PHE A 170 -2.79 -14.23 -2.72
N ASP A 171 -3.38 -13.86 -1.62
CA ASP A 171 -4.06 -14.82 -0.77
C ASP A 171 -5.45 -15.02 -1.36
N SER A 172 -5.80 -16.26 -1.71
CA SER A 172 -7.14 -16.62 -2.13
C SER A 172 -7.89 -17.15 -0.92
N ALA A 173 -8.76 -16.33 -0.33
CA ALA A 173 -9.76 -16.87 0.57
C ALA A 173 -10.77 -17.65 -0.26
N ALA A 174 -10.75 -18.98 -0.13
CA ALA A 174 -11.78 -19.86 -0.64
C ALA A 174 -12.98 -19.89 0.31
#